data_bc59b42afb8e96eee35061b20235c4fb
#
_entry.id   bc59b42afb8e96eee35061b20235c4fb
#
_cell.length_a   1.000
_cell.length_b   1.000
_cell.length_c   1.000
_cell.angle_alpha   90.00
_cell.angle_beta   90.00
_cell.angle_gamma   90.00
#
_symmetry.space_group_name_H-M   'P 1'
#
loop_
_entity.id
_entity.type
_entity.pdbx_description
1 polymer ?
#
loop_
_entity_poly.entity_id
_entity_poly.type
_entity_poly.pdbx_seq_one_letter_code
_entity_poly.pdbx_strand_id
1 'polypeptide(L)'
;SGNFYKANLHCHTTISDGRKTPEEVRRIYKEQGYSVVAFTDHDVFIPHPELAEEDFLPLNGFEIEINEWNKPWEHTKSCHLCFIALDPENHIHPLWHRTDYLFANAVNYRDRVQFDPEKPDFCRSHTPECVNAAIKTARECGFFVTYNHPRWSLETLDDYGKYAGMNAMEIYNHGCYAEGYDDYAPAVYDDILRGGQRCFCLSTDDNHNWV
;
A
#
# COMPACT_ATOMS: atom_id res chain seq x y z
N SER A 1 3.09 13.75 26.35
CA SER A 1 4.36 13.95 25.64
C SER A 1 4.80 12.60 25.10
N GLY A 2 5.14 12.54 23.83
CA GLY A 2 5.65 11.35 23.15
C GLY A 2 6.88 11.71 22.33
N ASN A 3 7.52 10.71 21.74
CA ASN A 3 8.60 10.90 20.81
C ASN A 3 8.03 10.95 19.37
N PHE A 4 8.72 11.68 18.49
CA PHE A 4 8.47 11.61 17.06
C PHE A 4 9.50 10.68 16.42
N TYR A 5 9.02 9.80 15.55
CA TYR A 5 9.85 8.87 14.81
C TYR A 5 9.71 9.16 13.30
N LYS A 6 10.84 9.09 12.58
CA LYS A 6 10.80 9.20 11.12
C LYS A 6 10.32 7.86 10.54
N ALA A 7 9.24 7.92 9.75
CA ALA A 7 8.59 6.75 9.22
C ALA A 7 8.34 6.88 7.71
N ASN A 8 8.41 5.76 6.98
CA ASN A 8 7.87 5.64 5.64
C ASN A 8 6.85 4.50 5.60
N LEU A 9 5.66 4.76 5.06
CA LEU A 9 4.54 3.82 5.10
C LEU A 9 4.21 3.20 3.73
N HIS A 10 5.08 3.36 2.72
CA HIS A 10 4.92 2.77 1.40
C HIS A 10 6.29 2.44 0.80
N CYS A 11 6.60 1.17 0.63
CA CYS A 11 7.90 0.72 0.15
C CYS A 11 7.82 -0.68 -0.47
N HIS A 12 8.48 -0.85 -1.62
CA HIS A 12 8.60 -2.11 -2.35
C HIS A 12 10.00 -2.70 -2.24
N THR A 13 10.08 -4.01 -2.33
CA THR A 13 11.34 -4.76 -2.26
C THR A 13 11.47 -5.74 -3.42
N THR A 14 12.56 -6.54 -3.42
CA THR A 14 12.71 -7.64 -4.39
C THR A 14 11.66 -8.74 -4.26
N ILE A 15 10.77 -8.64 -3.29
CA ILE A 15 9.62 -9.55 -3.17
C ILE A 15 8.58 -9.25 -4.25
N SER A 16 8.41 -7.98 -4.64
CA SER A 16 7.56 -7.62 -5.78
C SER A 16 8.40 -7.06 -6.95
N ASP A 17 8.53 -5.78 -7.07
CA ASP A 17 9.18 -5.10 -8.19
C ASP A 17 10.24 -4.08 -7.77
N GLY A 18 10.50 -3.97 -6.47
CA GLY A 18 11.64 -3.24 -5.95
C GLY A 18 12.98 -3.92 -6.27
N ARG A 19 14.07 -3.17 -6.14
CA ARG A 19 15.42 -3.62 -6.52
C ARG A 19 16.29 -4.03 -5.34
N LYS A 20 15.86 -3.78 -4.12
CA LYS A 20 16.59 -4.09 -2.89
C LYS A 20 15.87 -5.14 -2.07
N THR A 21 16.64 -5.99 -1.39
CA THR A 21 16.04 -6.93 -0.45
C THR A 21 15.46 -6.19 0.76
N PRO A 22 14.53 -6.80 1.51
CA PRO A 22 14.02 -6.21 2.75
C PRO A 22 15.13 -5.78 3.73
N GLU A 23 16.22 -6.56 3.85
CA GLU A 23 17.37 -6.25 4.69
C GLU A 23 18.14 -5.03 4.19
N GLU A 24 18.34 -4.92 2.87
CA GLU A 24 19.00 -3.75 2.26
C GLU A 24 18.14 -2.50 2.46
N VAL A 25 16.82 -2.59 2.27
CA VAL A 25 15.87 -1.51 2.52
C VAL A 25 15.96 -1.05 3.97
N ARG A 26 15.87 -1.97 4.95
CA ARG A 26 16.06 -1.63 6.37
C ARG A 26 17.36 -0.85 6.59
N ARG A 27 18.49 -1.36 6.09
CA ARG A 27 19.80 -0.72 6.25
C ARG A 27 19.81 0.69 5.69
N ILE A 28 19.32 0.89 4.46
CA ILE A 28 19.30 2.19 3.77
C ILE A 28 18.44 3.18 4.56
N TYR A 29 17.24 2.79 4.97
CA TYR A 29 16.35 3.67 5.72
C TYR A 29 16.90 4.04 7.09
N LYS A 30 17.54 3.09 7.81
CA LYS A 30 18.23 3.39 9.08
C LYS A 30 19.36 4.40 8.89
N GLU A 31 20.19 4.26 7.84
CA GLU A 31 21.25 5.19 7.50
C GLU A 31 20.72 6.62 7.24
N GLN A 32 19.45 6.74 6.78
CA GLN A 32 18.75 8.00 6.60
C GLN A 32 17.96 8.47 7.84
N GLY A 33 18.10 7.79 8.98
CA GLY A 33 17.50 8.14 10.26
C GLY A 33 16.03 7.74 10.41
N TYR A 34 15.53 6.83 9.58
CA TYR A 34 14.19 6.25 9.76
C TYR A 34 14.21 5.18 10.85
N SER A 35 13.16 5.18 11.65
CA SER A 35 12.92 4.16 12.68
C SER A 35 11.76 3.23 12.36
N VAL A 36 10.94 3.57 11.36
CA VAL A 36 9.76 2.79 10.97
C VAL A 36 9.65 2.74 9.45
N VAL A 37 9.49 1.53 8.91
CA VAL A 37 9.18 1.33 7.47
C VAL A 37 8.10 0.27 7.32
N ALA A 38 7.07 0.58 6.56
CA ALA A 38 6.11 -0.43 6.12
C ALA A 38 6.60 -1.08 4.83
N PHE A 39 6.70 -2.40 4.85
CA PHE A 39 7.00 -3.22 3.68
C PHE A 39 5.68 -3.56 3.01
N THR A 40 5.42 -2.95 1.87
CA THR A 40 4.13 -2.99 1.18
C THR A 40 4.25 -3.53 -0.25
N ASP A 41 5.00 -4.61 -0.40
CA ASP A 41 5.18 -5.30 -1.67
C ASP A 41 3.83 -5.62 -2.34
N HIS A 42 3.78 -5.53 -3.67
CA HIS A 42 2.56 -5.72 -4.44
C HIS A 42 1.97 -7.12 -4.23
N ASP A 43 0.71 -7.15 -3.85
CA ASP A 43 -0.17 -8.32 -3.79
C ASP A 43 0.26 -9.45 -2.84
N VAL A 44 1.42 -9.39 -2.22
CA VAL A 44 1.89 -10.43 -1.31
C VAL A 44 2.08 -9.90 0.10
N PHE A 45 1.37 -10.47 1.06
CA PHE A 45 1.51 -10.13 2.46
C PHE A 45 2.51 -11.07 3.11
N ILE A 46 3.76 -10.61 3.23
CA ILE A 46 4.88 -11.36 3.80
C ILE A 46 5.45 -10.57 4.97
N PRO A 47 5.18 -10.99 6.22
CA PRO A 47 5.74 -10.36 7.40
C PRO A 47 7.26 -10.50 7.51
N HIS A 48 7.90 -9.49 8.11
CA HIS A 48 9.34 -9.40 8.30
C HIS A 48 9.75 -9.20 9.77
N PRO A 49 9.34 -10.09 10.71
CA PRO A 49 9.69 -9.94 12.11
C PRO A 49 11.20 -9.98 12.37
N GLU A 50 11.96 -10.64 11.49
CA GLU A 50 13.43 -10.76 11.54
C GLU A 50 14.15 -9.44 11.31
N LEU A 51 13.47 -8.43 10.76
CA LEU A 51 14.04 -7.10 10.54
C LEU A 51 13.90 -6.16 11.74
N ALA A 52 13.16 -6.56 12.78
CA ALA A 52 12.95 -5.75 13.96
C ALA A 52 14.26 -5.61 14.77
N GLU A 53 14.55 -4.38 15.16
CA GLU A 53 15.69 -4.03 16.03
C GLU A 53 15.21 -3.04 17.10
N GLU A 54 16.03 -2.77 18.13
CA GLU A 54 15.69 -1.85 19.21
C GLU A 54 15.29 -0.46 18.71
N ASP A 55 15.92 -0.02 17.59
CA ASP A 55 15.73 1.29 16.98
C ASP A 55 15.04 1.26 15.62
N PHE A 56 14.53 0.09 15.19
CA PHE A 56 13.84 -0.07 13.92
C PHE A 56 12.64 -1.02 14.00
N LEU A 57 11.49 -0.51 13.58
CA LEU A 57 10.21 -1.23 13.52
C LEU A 57 9.82 -1.48 12.07
N PRO A 58 9.90 -2.72 11.56
CA PRO A 58 9.25 -3.10 10.31
C PRO A 58 7.75 -3.21 10.55
N LEU A 59 6.96 -2.52 9.72
CA LEU A 59 5.51 -2.72 9.69
C LEU A 59 5.18 -3.68 8.55
N ASN A 60 4.38 -4.69 8.85
CA ASN A 60 3.97 -5.68 7.87
C ASN A 60 2.78 -5.17 7.06
N GLY A 61 2.90 -5.17 5.75
CA GLY A 61 1.85 -4.67 4.88
C GLY A 61 1.93 -5.26 3.47
N PHE A 62 1.05 -4.81 2.63
CA PHE A 62 1.04 -5.08 1.20
C PHE A 62 0.27 -3.98 0.48
N GLU A 63 0.52 -3.82 -0.81
CA GLU A 63 -0.26 -2.96 -1.69
C GLU A 63 -1.06 -3.80 -2.68
N ILE A 64 -2.30 -3.38 -2.97
CA ILE A 64 -3.04 -3.91 -4.12
C ILE A 64 -3.34 -2.81 -5.11
N GLU A 65 -3.44 -3.20 -6.38
CA GLU A 65 -3.96 -2.38 -7.45
C GLU A 65 -5.33 -2.89 -7.92
N ILE A 66 -6.26 -1.97 -8.18
CA ILE A 66 -7.57 -2.25 -8.74
C ILE A 66 -7.69 -1.44 -10.02
N ASN A 67 -7.44 -2.09 -11.17
CA ASN A 67 -7.32 -1.46 -12.46
C ASN A 67 -8.65 -1.44 -13.23
N GLU A 68 -8.86 -0.39 -14.02
CA GLU A 68 -9.99 -0.28 -14.94
C GLU A 68 -9.91 -1.33 -16.08
N TRP A 69 -8.67 -1.65 -16.51
CA TRP A 69 -8.41 -2.63 -17.57
C TRP A 69 -7.33 -3.61 -17.12
N ASN A 70 -7.58 -4.88 -17.33
CA ASN A 70 -6.59 -5.94 -17.04
C ASN A 70 -5.51 -6.04 -18.14
N LYS A 71 -5.00 -4.92 -18.63
CA LYS A 71 -3.91 -4.90 -19.61
C LYS A 71 -2.65 -4.38 -18.96
N PRO A 72 -1.60 -5.20 -18.86
CA PRO A 72 -0.41 -4.92 -18.02
C PRO A 72 0.50 -3.81 -18.56
N TRP A 73 0.21 -3.18 -19.69
CA TRP A 73 1.14 -2.26 -20.35
C TRP A 73 0.55 -0.89 -20.69
N GLU A 74 -0.71 -0.67 -20.41
CA GLU A 74 -1.35 0.60 -20.64
C GLU A 74 -1.55 1.31 -19.31
N HIS A 75 -0.96 2.48 -19.13
CA HIS A 75 -1.29 3.34 -17.99
C HIS A 75 -2.77 3.68 -18.09
N THR A 76 -3.52 3.15 -17.19
CA THR A 76 -4.97 3.25 -17.12
C THR A 76 -5.37 3.72 -15.73
N LYS A 77 -6.62 4.08 -15.56
CA LYS A 77 -7.14 4.41 -14.25
C LYS A 77 -7.01 3.22 -13.30
N SER A 78 -6.45 3.47 -12.13
CA SER A 78 -6.18 2.45 -11.12
C SER A 78 -6.41 3.01 -9.72
N CYS A 79 -6.88 2.20 -8.79
CA CYS A 79 -6.89 2.54 -7.38
C CYS A 79 -5.84 1.68 -6.67
N HIS A 80 -4.87 2.33 -6.05
CA HIS A 80 -3.86 1.67 -5.25
C HIS A 80 -4.13 1.89 -3.76
N LEU A 81 -4.05 0.81 -2.99
CA LEU A 81 -4.30 0.82 -1.56
C LEU A 81 -3.20 0.03 -0.84
N CYS A 82 -2.53 0.66 0.13
CA CYS A 82 -1.70 -0.08 1.08
C CYS A 82 -2.52 -0.51 2.29
N PHE A 83 -2.20 -1.69 2.77
CA PHE A 83 -2.77 -2.32 3.95
C PHE A 83 -1.65 -2.66 4.91
N ILE A 84 -1.64 -2.01 6.07
CA ILE A 84 -0.61 -2.19 7.10
C ILE A 84 -1.25 -2.85 8.30
N ALA A 85 -0.75 -4.02 8.69
CA ALA A 85 -1.28 -4.75 9.84
C ALA A 85 -1.08 -3.97 11.14
N LEU A 86 -2.16 -3.82 11.92
CA LEU A 86 -2.13 -3.16 13.23
C LEU A 86 -1.61 -4.09 14.33
N ASP A 87 -1.67 -5.40 14.10
CA ASP A 87 -1.10 -6.42 14.97
C ASP A 87 0.07 -7.09 14.22
N PRO A 88 1.30 -7.07 14.76
CA PRO A 88 2.45 -7.70 14.13
C PRO A 88 2.29 -9.22 13.96
N GLU A 89 1.41 -9.86 14.75
CA GLU A 89 1.10 -11.28 14.64
C GLU A 89 0.00 -11.59 13.60
N ASN A 90 -0.57 -10.57 12.97
CA ASN A 90 -1.51 -10.78 11.87
C ASN A 90 -0.74 -11.11 10.58
N HIS A 91 -0.86 -12.33 10.11
CA HIS A 91 -0.17 -12.84 8.93
C HIS A 91 -1.15 -13.24 7.80
N ILE A 92 -2.45 -13.04 7.99
CA ILE A 92 -3.49 -13.49 7.05
C ILE A 92 -3.82 -12.41 6.04
N HIS A 93 -3.59 -12.68 4.76
CA HIS A 93 -3.97 -11.80 3.66
C HIS A 93 -5.50 -11.80 3.47
N PRO A 94 -6.20 -10.69 3.73
CA PRO A 94 -7.67 -10.68 3.75
C PRO A 94 -8.30 -10.58 2.36
N LEU A 95 -7.54 -10.19 1.34
CA LEU A 95 -7.99 -9.86 -0.02
C LEU A 95 -7.29 -10.76 -1.07
N TRP A 96 -6.99 -11.99 -0.69
CA TRP A 96 -6.22 -12.90 -1.53
C TRP A 96 -7.01 -13.40 -2.74
N HIS A 97 -6.29 -13.55 -3.86
CA HIS A 97 -6.76 -14.29 -5.05
C HIS A 97 -5.74 -15.37 -5.39
N ARG A 98 -6.20 -16.62 -5.49
CA ARG A 98 -5.31 -17.78 -5.56
C ARG A 98 -4.52 -17.87 -6.87
N THR A 99 -5.05 -17.31 -7.96
CA THR A 99 -4.46 -17.46 -9.29
C THR A 99 -4.04 -16.15 -9.94
N ASP A 100 -4.77 -15.06 -9.70
CA ASP A 100 -4.62 -13.80 -10.43
C ASP A 100 -3.88 -12.72 -9.64
N TYR A 101 -3.62 -11.61 -10.29
CA TYR A 101 -3.06 -10.33 -9.82
C TYR A 101 -1.56 -10.30 -9.52
N LEU A 102 -0.90 -11.41 -9.23
CA LEU A 102 0.54 -11.37 -8.98
C LEU A 102 1.33 -11.04 -10.25
N PHE A 103 2.27 -10.13 -10.15
CA PHE A 103 3.20 -9.77 -11.21
C PHE A 103 4.64 -9.63 -10.69
N ALA A 104 5.58 -9.38 -11.60
CA ALA A 104 7.00 -9.29 -11.30
C ALA A 104 7.48 -10.48 -10.42
N ASN A 105 8.29 -10.20 -9.41
CA ASN A 105 8.79 -11.24 -8.51
C ASN A 105 7.73 -11.79 -7.55
N ALA A 106 6.64 -11.08 -7.30
CA ALA A 106 5.57 -11.53 -6.41
C ALA A 106 5.02 -12.91 -6.80
N VAL A 107 5.05 -13.27 -8.09
CA VAL A 107 4.65 -14.61 -8.57
C VAL A 107 5.42 -15.75 -7.91
N ASN A 108 6.67 -15.51 -7.51
CA ASN A 108 7.53 -16.50 -6.87
C ASN A 108 7.24 -16.67 -5.37
N TYR A 109 6.44 -15.80 -4.80
CA TYR A 109 6.12 -15.76 -3.38
C TYR A 109 4.69 -16.23 -3.07
N ARG A 110 3.92 -16.63 -4.07
CA ARG A 110 2.53 -17.09 -3.94
C ARG A 110 2.36 -18.11 -2.81
N ASP A 111 3.22 -19.10 -2.74
CA ASP A 111 3.14 -20.19 -1.76
C ASP A 111 3.52 -19.77 -0.33
N ARG A 112 4.06 -18.56 -0.16
CA ARG A 112 4.41 -17.99 1.14
C ARG A 112 3.27 -17.18 1.77
N VAL A 113 2.30 -16.77 0.97
CA VAL A 113 1.17 -15.97 1.45
C VAL A 113 0.22 -16.85 2.27
N GLN A 114 -0.06 -16.41 3.48
CA GLN A 114 -1.06 -17.04 4.33
C GLN A 114 -2.42 -16.38 4.12
N PHE A 115 -3.45 -17.17 3.96
CA PHE A 115 -4.82 -16.71 3.75
C PHE A 115 -5.82 -17.69 4.35
N ASP A 116 -7.06 -17.24 4.55
CA ASP A 116 -8.15 -18.11 5.01
C ASP A 116 -8.68 -18.96 3.83
N PRO A 117 -8.46 -20.28 3.83
CA PRO A 117 -8.87 -21.14 2.71
C PRO A 117 -10.39 -21.24 2.53
N GLU A 118 -11.16 -20.93 3.57
CA GLU A 118 -12.63 -20.96 3.53
C GLU A 118 -13.23 -19.70 2.86
N LYS A 119 -12.42 -18.64 2.71
CA LYS A 119 -12.87 -17.43 2.03
C LYS A 119 -12.73 -17.57 0.51
N PRO A 120 -13.68 -17.00 -0.25
CA PRO A 120 -13.58 -16.92 -1.70
C PRO A 120 -12.44 -15.98 -2.11
N ASP A 121 -11.97 -16.14 -3.35
CA ASP A 121 -11.03 -15.22 -3.95
C ASP A 121 -11.61 -13.80 -4.03
N PHE A 122 -10.81 -12.80 -3.68
CA PHE A 122 -11.19 -11.40 -3.82
C PHE A 122 -11.00 -10.94 -5.27
N CYS A 123 -12.09 -10.92 -6.04
CA CYS A 123 -12.08 -10.45 -7.42
C CYS A 123 -12.12 -8.92 -7.46
N ARG A 124 -11.27 -8.32 -8.31
CA ARG A 124 -11.11 -6.87 -8.43
C ARG A 124 -11.85 -6.32 -9.63
N SER A 125 -12.48 -5.17 -9.45
CA SER A 125 -13.05 -4.34 -10.52
C SER A 125 -12.93 -2.88 -10.11
N HIS A 126 -12.52 -2.01 -11.02
CA HIS A 126 -12.38 -0.58 -10.74
C HIS A 126 -13.76 0.08 -10.61
N THR A 127 -14.40 -0.18 -9.49
CA THR A 127 -15.69 0.41 -9.10
C THR A 127 -15.63 0.85 -7.64
N PRO A 128 -16.35 1.91 -7.24
CA PRO A 128 -16.40 2.34 -5.83
C PRO A 128 -16.85 1.23 -4.89
N GLU A 129 -17.74 0.35 -5.34
CA GLU A 129 -18.23 -0.78 -4.55
C GLU A 129 -17.11 -1.77 -4.23
N CYS A 130 -16.27 -2.10 -5.22
CA CYS A 130 -15.15 -3.02 -5.02
C CYS A 130 -14.06 -2.39 -4.15
N VAL A 131 -13.69 -1.12 -4.40
CA VAL A 131 -12.71 -0.39 -3.59
C VAL A 131 -13.17 -0.29 -2.13
N ASN A 132 -14.44 0.09 -1.91
CA ASN A 132 -15.01 0.16 -0.56
C ASN A 132 -15.10 -1.20 0.12
N ALA A 133 -15.37 -2.27 -0.63
CA ALA A 133 -15.35 -3.64 -0.11
C ALA A 133 -13.94 -4.04 0.34
N ALA A 134 -12.90 -3.71 -0.45
CA ALA A 134 -11.51 -3.95 -0.07
C ALA A 134 -11.13 -3.21 1.21
N ILE A 135 -11.42 -1.90 1.28
CA ILE A 135 -11.16 -1.08 2.47
C ILE A 135 -11.87 -1.65 3.70
N LYS A 136 -13.15 -1.95 3.58
CA LYS A 136 -13.95 -2.49 4.69
C LYS A 136 -13.41 -3.84 5.17
N THR A 137 -13.21 -4.79 4.25
CA THR A 137 -12.72 -6.12 4.58
C THR A 137 -11.37 -6.07 5.29
N ALA A 138 -10.43 -5.29 4.78
CA ALA A 138 -9.11 -5.16 5.39
C ALA A 138 -9.21 -4.53 6.79
N ARG A 139 -10.00 -3.48 6.97
CA ARG A 139 -10.19 -2.87 8.29
C ARG A 139 -10.83 -3.81 9.30
N GLU A 140 -11.80 -4.60 8.89
CA GLU A 140 -12.41 -5.64 9.74
C GLU A 140 -11.42 -6.74 10.10
N CYS A 141 -10.41 -6.94 9.26
CA CYS A 141 -9.29 -7.87 9.50
C CYS A 141 -8.09 -7.23 10.22
N GLY A 142 -8.23 -6.00 10.74
CA GLY A 142 -7.19 -5.36 11.57
C GLY A 142 -6.09 -4.65 10.80
N PHE A 143 -6.39 -4.10 9.63
CA PHE A 143 -5.42 -3.31 8.86
C PHE A 143 -5.70 -1.81 8.91
N PHE A 144 -4.65 -1.03 8.93
CA PHE A 144 -4.65 0.40 8.61
C PHE A 144 -4.58 0.53 7.09
N VAL A 145 -5.53 1.26 6.49
CA VAL A 145 -5.68 1.35 5.04
C VAL A 145 -5.33 2.74 4.56
N THR A 146 -4.45 2.84 3.55
CA THR A 146 -4.10 4.10 2.89
C THR A 146 -4.55 4.09 1.43
N TYR A 147 -5.01 5.24 0.96
CA TYR A 147 -5.29 5.50 -0.44
C TYR A 147 -4.09 6.21 -1.06
N ASN A 148 -3.50 5.63 -2.10
CA ASN A 148 -2.18 5.99 -2.59
C ASN A 148 -2.23 6.82 -3.87
N HIS A 149 -1.25 7.70 -4.07
CA HIS A 149 -0.90 8.48 -5.28
C HIS A 149 -2.05 8.70 -6.29
N PRO A 150 -3.13 9.40 -5.90
CA PRO A 150 -4.37 9.50 -6.70
C PRO A 150 -4.18 10.14 -8.07
N ARG A 151 -3.19 11.02 -8.25
CA ARG A 151 -2.95 11.69 -9.53
C ARG A 151 -2.21 10.80 -10.52
N TRP A 152 -1.21 10.05 -10.05
CA TRP A 152 -0.56 9.01 -10.84
C TRP A 152 -1.59 7.96 -11.28
N SER A 153 -2.51 7.63 -10.41
CA SER A 153 -3.59 6.67 -10.62
C SER A 153 -4.66 7.15 -11.60
N LEU A 154 -4.60 8.40 -12.08
CA LEU A 154 -5.56 9.02 -13.01
C LEU A 154 -7.00 9.06 -12.45
N GLU A 155 -7.17 8.92 -11.15
CA GLU A 155 -8.48 8.98 -10.52
C GLU A 155 -8.97 10.42 -10.37
N THR A 156 -10.27 10.59 -10.41
CA THR A 156 -10.95 11.87 -10.35
C THR A 156 -11.93 11.91 -9.18
N LEU A 157 -12.53 13.08 -8.93
CA LEU A 157 -13.56 13.23 -7.91
C LEU A 157 -14.74 12.26 -8.10
N ASP A 158 -15.01 11.85 -9.35
CA ASP A 158 -16.06 10.85 -9.64
C ASP A 158 -15.70 9.45 -9.13
N ASP A 159 -14.41 9.19 -8.89
CA ASP A 159 -13.89 7.95 -8.34
C ASP A 159 -13.70 8.09 -6.82
N TYR A 160 -12.65 8.81 -6.39
CA TYR A 160 -12.26 8.90 -4.99
C TYR A 160 -13.30 9.61 -4.11
N GLY A 161 -14.15 10.45 -4.66
CA GLY A 161 -15.26 11.07 -3.93
C GLY A 161 -16.30 10.08 -3.40
N LYS A 162 -16.29 8.84 -3.91
CA LYS A 162 -17.18 7.75 -3.50
C LYS A 162 -16.49 6.72 -2.60
N TYR A 163 -15.16 6.82 -2.43
CA TYR A 163 -14.41 5.92 -1.57
C TYR A 163 -14.63 6.29 -0.11
N ALA A 164 -14.71 5.28 0.75
CA ALA A 164 -15.05 5.50 2.15
C ALA A 164 -14.31 4.54 3.08
N GLY A 165 -13.91 5.07 4.23
CA GLY A 165 -13.40 4.27 5.33
C GLY A 165 -11.89 4.08 5.35
N MET A 166 -11.11 4.62 4.41
CA MET A 166 -9.66 4.67 4.52
C MET A 166 -9.21 5.41 5.78
N ASN A 167 -8.11 4.99 6.35
CA ASN A 167 -7.51 5.62 7.53
C ASN A 167 -6.67 6.85 7.14
N ALA A 168 -6.01 6.79 5.97
CA ALA A 168 -5.17 7.85 5.45
C ALA A 168 -5.18 7.90 3.92
N MET A 169 -4.66 9.00 3.37
CA MET A 169 -4.30 9.08 1.96
C MET A 169 -2.90 9.68 1.79
N GLU A 170 -2.24 9.35 0.71
CA GLU A 170 -1.00 10.01 0.31
C GLU A 170 -1.30 11.37 -0.30
N ILE A 171 -0.88 12.43 0.40
CA ILE A 171 -0.91 13.78 -0.14
C ILE A 171 0.31 14.06 -1.03
N TYR A 172 1.38 13.31 -0.83
CA TYR A 172 2.60 13.34 -1.63
C TYR A 172 3.20 11.94 -1.73
N ASN A 173 3.60 11.57 -2.95
CA ASN A 173 4.31 10.31 -3.24
C ASN A 173 5.62 10.63 -3.96
N HIS A 174 6.76 10.27 -3.35
CA HIS A 174 8.07 10.60 -3.89
C HIS A 174 8.46 9.71 -5.08
N GLY A 175 8.05 8.45 -5.09
CA GLY A 175 8.29 7.54 -6.21
C GLY A 175 7.67 8.07 -7.51
N CYS A 176 6.40 8.43 -7.46
CA CYS A 176 5.71 9.05 -8.58
C CYS A 176 6.38 10.36 -9.04
N TYR A 177 6.80 11.20 -8.08
CA TYR A 177 7.53 12.43 -8.40
C TYR A 177 8.87 12.15 -9.10
N ALA A 178 9.62 11.16 -8.64
CA ALA A 178 10.89 10.76 -9.24
C ALA A 178 10.72 10.20 -10.66
N GLU A 179 9.58 9.62 -10.98
CA GLU A 179 9.19 9.18 -12.31
C GLU A 179 8.69 10.32 -13.23
N GLY A 180 8.60 11.54 -12.72
CA GLY A 180 8.19 12.72 -13.47
C GLY A 180 6.69 13.04 -13.39
N TYR A 181 5.95 12.39 -12.50
CA TYR A 181 4.56 12.71 -12.21
C TYR A 181 4.45 13.74 -11.08
N ASP A 182 3.45 14.60 -11.17
CA ASP A 182 3.12 15.54 -10.08
C ASP A 182 2.09 14.88 -9.16
N ASP A 183 2.58 14.13 -8.18
CA ASP A 183 1.72 13.50 -7.17
C ASP A 183 1.75 14.24 -5.82
N TYR A 184 1.73 15.56 -5.87
CA TYR A 184 1.35 16.39 -4.73
C TYR A 184 -0.13 16.76 -4.87
N ALA A 185 -0.98 16.14 -4.07
CA ALA A 185 -2.42 16.08 -4.26
C ALA A 185 -3.25 16.72 -3.10
N PRO A 186 -2.94 17.96 -2.66
CA PRO A 186 -3.69 18.59 -1.56
C PRO A 186 -5.17 18.83 -1.90
N ALA A 187 -5.48 19.05 -3.18
CA ALA A 187 -6.87 19.25 -3.62
C ALA A 187 -7.70 17.97 -3.44
N VAL A 188 -7.12 16.80 -3.72
CA VAL A 188 -7.79 15.51 -3.49
C VAL A 188 -8.07 15.30 -2.00
N TYR A 189 -7.10 15.63 -1.15
CA TYR A 189 -7.28 15.56 0.31
C TYR A 189 -8.41 16.50 0.78
N ASP A 190 -8.43 17.74 0.30
CA ASP A 190 -9.48 18.70 0.60
C ASP A 190 -10.87 18.19 0.16
N ASP A 191 -10.97 17.60 -1.02
CA ASP A 191 -12.23 17.04 -1.53
C ASP A 191 -12.72 15.87 -0.66
N ILE A 192 -11.82 14.97 -0.24
CA ILE A 192 -12.15 13.87 0.67
C ILE A 192 -12.68 14.42 2.02
N LEU A 193 -12.01 15.43 2.59
CA LEU A 193 -12.45 16.05 3.85
C LEU A 193 -13.79 16.77 3.69
N ARG A 194 -14.01 17.48 2.57
CA ARG A 194 -15.29 18.16 2.26
C ARG A 194 -16.41 17.16 2.03
N GLY A 195 -16.08 15.97 1.50
CA GLY A 195 -17.00 14.83 1.41
C GLY A 195 -17.42 14.24 2.76
N GLY A 196 -16.88 14.78 3.88
CA GLY A 196 -17.21 14.35 5.25
C GLY A 196 -16.38 13.19 5.77
N GLN A 197 -15.39 12.73 5.03
CA GLN A 197 -14.49 11.68 5.48
C GLN A 197 -13.38 12.26 6.36
N ARG A 198 -13.02 11.53 7.41
CA ARG A 198 -11.89 11.86 8.27
C ARG A 198 -10.79 10.84 8.05
N CYS A 199 -9.71 11.27 7.44
CA CYS A 199 -8.51 10.47 7.27
C CYS A 199 -7.26 11.30 7.55
N PHE A 200 -6.17 10.64 7.87
CA PHE A 200 -4.86 11.28 7.97
C PHE A 200 -4.32 11.56 6.55
N CYS A 201 -3.38 12.49 6.43
CA CYS A 201 -2.57 12.62 5.21
C CYS A 201 -1.15 12.12 5.47
N LEU A 202 -0.58 11.46 4.48
CA LEU A 202 0.75 10.88 4.51
C LEU A 202 1.60 11.48 3.39
N SER A 203 2.90 11.61 3.65
CA SER A 203 3.92 11.75 2.62
C SER A 203 4.75 10.49 2.64
N THR A 204 4.88 9.81 1.52
CA THR A 204 5.53 8.51 1.42
C THR A 204 6.58 8.50 0.33
N ASP A 205 7.43 7.49 0.35
CA ASP A 205 8.48 7.34 -0.65
C ASP A 205 8.03 6.47 -1.83
N ASP A 206 7.14 5.50 -1.61
CA ASP A 206 6.79 4.50 -2.63
C ASP A 206 8.05 3.98 -3.32
N ASN A 207 8.99 3.57 -2.49
CA ASN A 207 10.34 3.33 -2.91
C ASN A 207 10.47 2.00 -3.64
N HIS A 208 10.84 2.06 -4.91
CA HIS A 208 11.27 0.91 -5.72
C HIS A 208 12.80 0.86 -5.86
N ASN A 209 13.52 1.61 -5.00
CA ASN A 209 14.98 1.67 -4.89
C ASN A 209 15.68 2.49 -5.98
N TRP A 210 15.16 3.67 -6.16
CA TRP A 210 15.82 4.73 -6.92
C TRP A 210 16.86 5.51 -6.09
N VAL A 211 17.02 5.18 -4.82
CA VAL A 211 18.00 5.74 -3.87
C VAL A 211 19.13 4.79 -3.63
#